data_692ca5a13b1eea1c5eb4c5925b0401b9
#
_entry.id   692ca5a13b1eea1c5eb4c5925b0401b9
#
_cell.length_a   1.000
_cell.length_b   1.000
_cell.length_c   1.000
_cell.angle_alpha   90.00
_cell.angle_beta   90.00
_cell.angle_gamma   90.00
#
_symmetry.space_group_name_H-M   'P 1'
#
loop_
_entity.id
_entity.type
_entity.pdbx_description
1 polymer ?
#
loop_
_entity_poly.entity_id
_entity_poly.type
_entity_poly.pdbx_seq_one_letter_code
_entity_poly.pdbx_strand_id
1 'polypeptide(L)'
;MYTILDITDQKLKEALVDTCDHQPFIAKAPLVLVFCADCKKWYDAFTEAGSEPRKPDVGDLMLAVSDAVIAAQNAVVAAESFGIGSCYIGDIIEN
;
A
#
# COMPACT_ATOMS: atom_id res chain seq x y z
N MET A 1 -2.76 -7.79 7.88
CA MET A 1 -3.56 -6.53 7.84
C MET A 1 -3.07 -5.55 6.77
N TYR A 2 -2.79 -6.03 5.60
CA TYR A 2 -2.40 -5.16 4.49
C TYR A 2 -3.06 -5.62 3.20
N THR A 3 -3.12 -4.71 2.24
CA THR A 3 -3.61 -4.97 0.88
C THR A 3 -2.66 -4.30 -0.09
N ILE A 4 -2.36 -4.98 -1.18
CA ILE A 4 -1.49 -4.46 -2.24
C ILE A 4 -2.35 -4.18 -3.46
N LEU A 5 -2.28 -2.93 -3.96
CA LEU A 5 -2.97 -2.53 -5.18
C LEU A 5 -1.94 -2.38 -6.30
N ASP A 6 -2.18 -3.05 -7.42
CA ASP A 6 -1.37 -2.89 -8.63
C ASP A 6 -2.05 -1.85 -9.52
N ILE A 7 -1.42 -0.70 -9.69
CA ILE A 7 -1.97 0.41 -10.45
C ILE A 7 -1.61 0.23 -11.92
N THR A 8 -2.56 -0.22 -12.73
CA THR A 8 -2.36 -0.46 -14.16
C THR A 8 -2.99 0.61 -15.05
N ASP A 9 -3.94 1.39 -14.53
CA ASP A 9 -4.60 2.46 -15.28
C ASP A 9 -3.66 3.65 -15.44
N GLN A 10 -3.35 4.01 -16.69
CA GLN A 10 -2.44 5.12 -16.99
C GLN A 10 -2.99 6.47 -16.50
N LYS A 11 -4.30 6.66 -16.57
CA LYS A 11 -4.92 7.89 -16.06
C LYS A 11 -4.76 8.02 -14.55
N LEU A 12 -4.85 6.90 -13.84
CA LEU A 12 -4.66 6.87 -12.40
C LEU A 12 -3.21 7.15 -12.05
N LYS A 13 -2.26 6.61 -12.81
CA LYS A 13 -0.83 6.93 -12.61
C LYS A 13 -0.56 8.41 -12.81
N GLU A 14 -1.17 9.02 -13.82
CA GLU A 14 -1.04 10.46 -14.09
C GLU A 14 -1.64 11.28 -12.95
N ALA A 15 -2.77 10.86 -12.40
CA ALA A 15 -3.36 11.52 -11.23
C ALA A 15 -2.43 11.45 -10.02
N LEU A 16 -1.72 10.32 -9.83
CA LEU A 16 -0.76 10.17 -8.75
C LEU A 16 0.44 11.11 -8.88
N VAL A 17 0.82 11.49 -10.09
CA VAL A 17 1.87 12.50 -10.31
C VAL A 17 1.47 13.80 -9.60
N ASP A 18 0.23 14.24 -9.78
CA ASP A 18 -0.25 15.49 -9.17
C ASP A 18 -0.42 15.37 -7.66
N THR A 19 -0.94 14.24 -7.16
CA THR A 19 -1.18 14.04 -5.74
C THR A 19 0.07 13.71 -4.95
N CYS A 20 1.13 13.25 -5.60
CA CYS A 20 2.39 12.87 -4.97
C CYS A 20 3.51 13.87 -5.31
N ASP A 21 3.23 15.14 -5.10
CA ASP A 21 4.22 16.24 -5.22
C ASP A 21 4.84 16.39 -6.61
N HIS A 22 4.00 16.21 -7.65
CA HIS A 22 4.40 16.42 -9.05
C HIS A 22 5.67 15.64 -9.44
N GLN A 23 5.64 14.32 -9.20
CA GLN A 23 6.75 13.43 -9.55
C GLN A 23 6.45 12.69 -10.86
N PRO A 24 6.89 13.22 -12.03
CA PRO A 24 6.47 12.66 -13.33
C PRO A 24 6.90 11.23 -13.58
N PHE A 25 7.93 10.73 -12.91
CA PHE A 25 8.39 9.36 -13.11
C PHE A 25 7.35 8.32 -12.70
N ILE A 26 6.37 8.68 -11.86
CA ILE A 26 5.30 7.76 -11.44
C ILE A 26 4.48 7.33 -12.66
N ALA A 27 4.15 8.27 -13.55
CA ALA A 27 3.39 7.96 -14.75
C ALA A 27 4.17 7.11 -15.76
N LYS A 28 5.50 7.14 -15.69
CA LYS A 28 6.38 6.41 -16.59
C LYS A 28 6.80 5.04 -16.06
N ALA A 29 6.60 4.78 -14.77
CA ALA A 29 7.01 3.52 -14.17
C ALA A 29 6.17 2.36 -14.76
N PRO A 30 6.81 1.25 -15.14
CA PRO A 30 6.07 0.09 -15.65
C PRO A 30 5.22 -0.59 -14.58
N LEU A 31 5.58 -0.46 -13.31
CA LEU A 31 4.86 -1.04 -12.19
C LEU A 31 4.74 -0.04 -11.07
N VAL A 32 3.51 0.21 -10.62
CA VAL A 32 3.21 1.06 -9.47
C VAL A 32 2.37 0.24 -8.51
N LEU A 33 2.88 0.03 -7.29
CA LEU A 33 2.18 -0.70 -6.24
C LEU A 33 1.84 0.23 -5.09
N VAL A 34 0.62 0.10 -4.57
CA VAL A 34 0.18 0.80 -3.38
C VAL A 34 -0.04 -0.21 -2.26
N PHE A 35 0.68 -0.05 -1.16
CA PHE A 35 0.56 -0.92 0.02
C PHE A 35 -0.33 -0.24 1.04
N CYS A 36 -1.48 -0.85 1.32
CA CYS A 36 -2.50 -0.28 2.18
C CYS A 36 -2.53 -0.97 3.53
N ALA A 37 -2.58 -0.20 4.60
CA ALA A 37 -2.91 -0.71 5.92
C ALA A 37 -4.41 -1.03 5.94
N ASP A 38 -4.77 -2.26 6.27
CA ASP A 38 -6.14 -2.74 6.13
C ASP A 38 -6.58 -3.55 7.35
N CYS A 39 -7.13 -2.86 8.34
CA CYS A 39 -7.71 -3.50 9.52
C CYS A 39 -9.09 -4.11 9.22
N LYS A 40 -9.84 -3.50 8.33
CA LYS A 40 -11.21 -3.91 8.01
C LYS A 40 -11.27 -5.33 7.45
N LYS A 41 -10.27 -5.72 6.70
CA LYS A 41 -10.16 -7.05 6.11
C LYS A 41 -10.29 -8.15 7.18
N TRP A 42 -9.59 -8.02 8.31
CA TRP A 42 -9.65 -8.98 9.40
C TRP A 42 -10.95 -8.86 10.19
N TYR A 43 -11.42 -7.63 10.41
CA TYR A 43 -12.69 -7.40 11.07
C TYR A 43 -13.83 -8.10 10.32
N ASP A 44 -13.89 -7.92 9.01
CA ASP A 44 -14.92 -8.53 8.16
C ASP A 44 -14.80 -10.06 8.16
N ALA A 45 -13.58 -10.59 8.09
CA ALA A 45 -13.35 -12.04 8.11
C ALA A 45 -13.86 -12.68 9.41
N PHE A 46 -13.57 -12.06 10.56
CA PHE A 46 -14.05 -12.56 11.84
C PHE A 46 -15.57 -12.44 11.97
N THR A 47 -16.15 -11.38 11.45
CA THR A 47 -17.61 -11.19 11.45
C THR A 47 -18.29 -12.28 10.62
N GLU A 48 -17.76 -12.59 9.44
CA GLU A 48 -18.29 -13.66 8.58
C GLU A 48 -18.15 -15.03 9.21
N ALA A 49 -17.12 -15.26 10.01
CA ALA A 49 -16.93 -16.52 10.72
C ALA A 49 -17.84 -16.67 11.94
N GLY A 50 -18.71 -15.69 12.22
CA GLY A 50 -19.62 -15.72 13.34
C GLY A 50 -19.03 -15.25 14.66
N SER A 51 -17.83 -14.72 14.64
CA SER A 51 -17.21 -14.11 15.82
C SER A 51 -17.70 -12.68 16.00
N GLU A 52 -17.59 -12.16 17.22
CA GLU A 52 -17.88 -10.76 17.50
C GLU A 52 -16.56 -10.03 17.81
N PRO A 53 -15.80 -9.62 16.78
CA PRO A 53 -14.54 -8.95 17.02
C PRO A 53 -14.78 -7.54 17.57
N ARG A 54 -13.85 -7.05 18.39
CA ARG A 54 -13.88 -5.66 18.80
C ARG A 54 -13.61 -4.75 17.59
N LYS A 55 -14.09 -3.52 17.67
CA LYS A 55 -13.82 -2.55 16.62
C LYS A 55 -12.32 -2.22 16.57
N PRO A 56 -11.75 -2.05 15.36
CA PRO A 56 -10.37 -1.61 15.24
C PRO A 56 -10.12 -0.29 15.94
N ASP A 57 -8.97 -0.17 16.60
CA ASP A 57 -8.55 1.06 17.27
C ASP A 57 -7.13 1.45 16.84
N VAL A 58 -6.51 2.38 17.55
CA VAL A 58 -5.17 2.90 17.21
C VAL A 58 -4.12 1.78 17.20
N GLY A 59 -4.20 0.84 18.16
CA GLY A 59 -3.26 -0.29 18.19
C GLY A 59 -3.36 -1.16 16.95
N ASP A 60 -4.57 -1.42 16.49
CA ASP A 60 -4.80 -2.19 15.26
C ASP A 60 -4.29 -1.44 14.03
N LEU A 61 -4.48 -0.13 13.99
CA LEU A 61 -3.93 0.68 12.91
C LEU A 61 -2.41 0.61 12.87
N MET A 62 -1.74 0.69 14.01
CA MET A 62 -0.29 0.57 14.09
C MET A 62 0.19 -0.78 13.59
N LEU A 63 -0.51 -1.86 13.94
CA LEU A 63 -0.19 -3.20 13.46
C LEU A 63 -0.37 -3.30 11.93
N ALA A 64 -1.47 -2.76 11.42
CA ALA A 64 -1.74 -2.79 9.98
C ALA A 64 -0.72 -1.97 9.20
N VAL A 65 -0.33 -0.80 9.70
CA VAL A 65 0.72 0.02 9.08
C VAL A 65 2.04 -0.73 9.08
N SER A 66 2.41 -1.37 10.19
CA SER A 66 3.63 -2.16 10.30
C SER A 66 3.63 -3.31 9.30
N ASP A 67 2.52 -4.04 9.17
CA ASP A 67 2.39 -5.12 8.20
C ASP A 67 2.56 -4.63 6.77
N ALA A 68 1.94 -3.49 6.42
CA ALA A 68 2.05 -2.91 5.09
C ALA A 68 3.49 -2.50 4.78
N VAL A 69 4.18 -1.87 5.74
CA VAL A 69 5.57 -1.45 5.58
C VAL A 69 6.50 -2.65 5.41
N ILE A 70 6.30 -3.69 6.21
CA ILE A 70 7.10 -4.92 6.09
C ILE A 70 6.88 -5.58 4.72
N ALA A 71 5.63 -5.66 4.26
CA ALA A 71 5.32 -6.22 2.94
C ALA A 71 5.99 -5.40 1.83
N ALA A 72 5.95 -4.07 1.93
CA ALA A 72 6.59 -3.19 0.96
C ALA A 72 8.11 -3.38 0.93
N GLN A 73 8.76 -3.46 2.09
CA GLN A 73 10.20 -3.66 2.16
C GLN A 73 10.60 -5.03 1.61
N ASN A 74 9.83 -6.07 1.86
CA ASN A 74 10.07 -7.39 1.29
C ASN A 74 9.97 -7.36 -0.23
N ALA A 75 9.02 -6.59 -0.78
CA ALA A 75 8.90 -6.42 -2.23
C ALA A 75 10.12 -5.70 -2.81
N VAL A 76 10.62 -4.67 -2.14
CA VAL A 76 11.83 -3.94 -2.55
C VAL A 76 13.04 -4.88 -2.58
N VAL A 77 13.25 -5.66 -1.52
CA VAL A 77 14.37 -6.60 -1.44
C VAL A 77 14.26 -7.65 -2.55
N ALA A 78 13.07 -8.19 -2.79
CA ALA A 78 12.85 -9.15 -3.87
C ALA A 78 13.14 -8.53 -5.24
N ALA A 79 12.70 -7.29 -5.48
CA ALA A 79 12.97 -6.59 -6.72
C ALA A 79 14.47 -6.41 -6.94
N GLU A 80 15.21 -6.00 -5.92
CA GLU A 80 16.66 -5.85 -6.01
C GLU A 80 17.35 -7.16 -6.36
N SER A 81 16.88 -8.28 -5.85
CA SER A 81 17.44 -9.59 -6.14
C SER A 81 17.32 -9.96 -7.62
N PHE A 82 16.37 -9.35 -8.34
CA PHE A 82 16.21 -9.50 -9.79
C PHE A 82 16.81 -8.35 -10.59
N GLY A 83 17.55 -7.45 -9.95
CA GLY A 83 18.15 -6.31 -10.62
C GLY A 83 17.18 -5.19 -10.97
N ILE A 84 16.00 -5.15 -10.34
CA ILE A 84 14.98 -4.14 -10.57
C ILE A 84 15.12 -3.02 -9.55
N GLY A 85 15.29 -1.78 -10.02
CA GLY A 85 15.32 -0.60 -9.17
C GLY A 85 13.93 -0.21 -8.70
N SER A 86 13.84 0.42 -7.54
CA SER A 86 12.57 0.86 -6.98
C SER A 86 12.73 2.20 -6.26
N CYS A 87 11.61 2.85 -5.98
CA CYS A 87 11.59 4.11 -5.25
C CYS A 87 10.29 4.20 -4.44
N TYR A 88 10.42 4.48 -3.15
CA TYR A 88 9.27 4.78 -2.28
C TYR A 88 8.75 6.18 -2.56
N ILE A 89 7.43 6.32 -2.53
CA ILE A 89 6.75 7.60 -2.65
C ILE A 89 6.03 7.88 -1.34
N GLY A 90 6.44 8.92 -0.64
CA GLY A 90 5.90 9.26 0.67
C GLY A 90 4.99 10.48 0.69
N ASP A 91 4.94 11.25 -0.39
CA ASP A 91 4.30 12.56 -0.40
C ASP A 91 2.78 12.52 -0.55
N ILE A 92 2.19 11.36 -0.72
CA ILE A 92 0.74 11.21 -0.92
C ILE A 92 -0.05 11.73 0.28
N ILE A 93 0.52 11.67 1.48
CA ILE A 93 -0.14 12.09 2.71
C ILE A 93 -0.21 13.62 2.82
N GLU A 94 0.73 14.31 2.20
CA GLU A 94 0.85 15.78 2.29
C GLU A 94 -0.05 16.52 1.32
N ASN A 95 -0.69 15.81 0.42
CA ASN A 95 -1.61 16.33 -0.58
C ASN A 95 -3.01 15.77 -0.33
#